data_93eb1e2d7e4aa87ab8eb2a0e482897ec
#
_entry.id   93eb1e2d7e4aa87ab8eb2a0e482897ec
#
_cell.length_a   1.000
_cell.length_b   1.000
_cell.length_c   1.000
_cell.angle_alpha   90.00
_cell.angle_beta   90.00
_cell.angle_gamma   90.00
#
_symmetry.space_group_name_H-M   'P 1'
#
loop_
_entity.id
_entity.type
_entity.pdbx_description
1 polymer ?
#
loop_
_entity_poly.entity_id
_entity_poly.type
_entity_poly.pdbx_seq_one_letter_code
_entity_poly.pdbx_strand_id
1 'polypeptide(L)'
;PPGRVCDNSEKGTKVMIGDMSRGWKAEEATSYGNGVYHCLKGDTSIQVTQLPVGLDGLSVVVKKGGAADTCVSGMGGLTVDQVRWIYSDYTAAELVATGWDSNSLANSDGDDSTHLWSELDASCPASEIKIAGADSESGTYEFFGDAMFADKDAGGETFDLNRPDGYTNSAQDEVVVNYLESNGDAIGYFGYAYYVAEQDKLSALPIQNSAGN
;
A
#
# COMPACT_ATOMS: atom_id res chain seq x y z
N PRO A 1 -15.28 -4.57 -4.82
CA PRO A 1 -15.45 -3.16 -4.39
C PRO A 1 -16.89 -2.89 -3.96
N PRO A 2 -17.08 -2.00 -2.95
CA PRO A 2 -18.43 -1.68 -2.42
C PRO A 2 -19.43 -1.23 -3.50
N GLY A 3 -18.96 -0.51 -4.52
CA GLY A 3 -19.78 -0.02 -5.62
C GLY A 3 -20.54 -1.13 -6.38
N ARG A 4 -19.97 -2.33 -6.49
CA ARG A 4 -20.64 -3.45 -7.18
C ARG A 4 -21.88 -3.98 -6.45
N VAL A 5 -21.94 -3.83 -5.13
CA VAL A 5 -23.13 -4.22 -4.35
C VAL A 5 -24.26 -3.23 -4.60
N CYS A 6 -23.93 -1.96 -4.79
CA CYS A 6 -24.88 -0.90 -5.10
C CYS A 6 -25.23 -0.80 -6.59
N ASP A 7 -24.46 -1.40 -7.48
CA ASP A 7 -24.67 -1.34 -8.91
C ASP A 7 -25.37 -2.58 -9.44
N ASN A 8 -26.68 -2.52 -9.54
CA ASN A 8 -27.50 -3.57 -10.14
C ASN A 8 -27.49 -3.55 -11.67
N SER A 9 -26.81 -2.57 -12.30
CA SER A 9 -26.98 -2.31 -13.74
C SER A 9 -26.13 -3.19 -14.64
N GLU A 10 -24.98 -3.68 -14.15
CA GLU A 10 -23.99 -4.28 -15.04
C GLU A 10 -24.34 -5.67 -15.58
N LYS A 11 -25.24 -6.45 -14.99
CA LYS A 11 -25.53 -7.81 -15.50
C LYS A 11 -26.94 -8.34 -15.23
N GLY A 12 -27.88 -7.51 -14.79
CA GLY A 12 -29.24 -8.00 -14.48
C GLY A 12 -29.34 -8.99 -13.32
N THR A 13 -28.27 -9.19 -12.59
CA THR A 13 -28.18 -10.12 -11.45
C THR A 13 -27.91 -9.31 -10.18
N LYS A 14 -28.84 -9.38 -9.22
CA LYS A 14 -28.64 -8.75 -7.92
C LYS A 14 -27.50 -9.44 -7.18
N VAL A 15 -26.50 -8.68 -6.74
CA VAL A 15 -25.48 -9.16 -5.82
C VAL A 15 -26.11 -9.26 -4.43
N MET A 16 -26.25 -10.47 -3.92
CA MET A 16 -26.87 -10.74 -2.62
C MET A 16 -25.86 -10.67 -1.47
N ILE A 17 -24.60 -11.01 -1.74
CA ILE A 17 -23.49 -10.98 -0.79
C ILE A 17 -22.27 -10.41 -1.53
N GLY A 18 -21.64 -9.41 -0.97
CA GLY A 18 -20.37 -8.86 -1.46
C GLY A 18 -19.30 -8.97 -0.38
N ASP A 19 -18.12 -9.41 -0.77
CA ASP A 19 -16.92 -9.38 0.07
C ASP A 19 -16.22 -8.03 -0.09
N MET A 20 -15.77 -7.46 1.02
CA MET A 20 -15.14 -6.15 1.08
C MET A 20 -13.93 -6.20 2.01
N SER A 21 -12.78 -5.75 1.50
CA SER A 21 -11.52 -5.63 2.26
C SER A 21 -11.34 -4.25 2.93
N ARG A 22 -12.31 -3.35 2.81
CA ARG A 22 -12.33 -2.04 3.44
C ARG A 22 -13.75 -1.59 3.85
N GLY A 23 -13.84 -0.54 4.63
CA GLY A 23 -15.12 0.11 4.93
C GLY A 23 -15.72 0.87 3.74
N TRP A 24 -16.96 1.32 3.89
CA TRP A 24 -17.63 2.23 2.95
C TRP A 24 -16.99 3.62 2.99
N LYS A 25 -16.79 4.23 1.82
CA LYS A 25 -16.47 5.65 1.71
C LYS A 25 -17.76 6.49 1.82
N ALA A 26 -17.63 7.71 2.32
CA ALA A 26 -18.78 8.61 2.53
C ALA A 26 -19.56 8.92 1.23
N GLU A 27 -18.87 8.91 0.08
CA GLU A 27 -19.47 9.11 -1.23
C GLU A 27 -20.12 7.86 -1.83
N GLU A 28 -19.89 6.68 -1.26
CA GLU A 28 -20.45 5.40 -1.73
C GLU A 28 -21.75 5.05 -1.03
N ALA A 29 -21.79 5.25 0.29
CA ALA A 29 -22.96 4.93 1.08
C ALA A 29 -23.05 5.76 2.36
N THR A 30 -24.28 6.01 2.82
CA THR A 30 -24.56 6.67 4.08
C THR A 30 -24.89 5.65 5.15
N SER A 31 -24.22 5.74 6.32
CA SER A 31 -24.52 4.90 7.48
C SER A 31 -25.82 5.32 8.18
N TYR A 32 -26.64 4.34 8.50
CA TYR A 32 -27.86 4.49 9.34
C TYR A 32 -27.69 3.84 10.72
N GLY A 33 -26.47 3.44 11.06
CA GLY A 33 -26.16 2.76 12.30
C GLY A 33 -26.34 1.25 12.23
N ASN A 34 -25.84 0.53 13.24
CA ASN A 34 -25.95 -0.93 13.37
C ASN A 34 -25.45 -1.71 12.14
N GLY A 35 -24.45 -1.18 11.42
CA GLY A 35 -23.92 -1.81 10.21
C GLY A 35 -24.82 -1.68 8.97
N VAL A 36 -25.87 -0.87 9.02
CA VAL A 36 -26.77 -0.63 7.89
C VAL A 36 -26.32 0.58 7.11
N TYR A 37 -26.23 0.42 5.78
CA TYR A 37 -25.81 1.45 4.83
C TYR A 37 -26.81 1.58 3.68
N HIS A 38 -27.04 2.79 3.21
CA HIS A 38 -27.78 3.08 1.99
C HIS A 38 -26.83 3.54 0.90
N CYS A 39 -26.91 2.94 -0.25
CA CYS A 39 -26.10 3.27 -1.41
C CYS A 39 -26.36 4.73 -1.86
N LEU A 40 -25.28 5.46 -2.14
CA LEU A 40 -25.35 6.82 -2.71
C LEU A 40 -25.05 6.84 -4.21
N LYS A 41 -24.40 5.79 -4.72
CA LYS A 41 -24.11 5.59 -6.15
C LYS A 41 -24.74 4.29 -6.63
N GLY A 42 -25.01 4.19 -7.92
CA GLY A 42 -25.72 3.07 -8.51
C GLY A 42 -27.21 3.10 -8.19
N ASP A 43 -27.76 2.00 -7.72
CA ASP A 43 -29.17 1.93 -7.28
C ASP A 43 -29.29 2.43 -5.84
N THR A 44 -29.69 3.68 -5.67
CA THR A 44 -29.82 4.33 -4.37
C THR A 44 -31.00 3.81 -3.53
N SER A 45 -31.82 2.89 -4.07
CA SER A 45 -32.86 2.20 -3.29
C SER A 45 -32.30 1.01 -2.50
N ILE A 46 -31.05 0.61 -2.77
CA ILE A 46 -30.44 -0.54 -2.10
C ILE A 46 -29.98 -0.17 -0.70
N GLN A 47 -30.39 -1.03 0.22
CA GLN A 47 -29.91 -1.06 1.59
C GLN A 47 -29.04 -2.30 1.78
N VAL A 48 -27.87 -2.11 2.40
CA VAL A 48 -26.87 -3.16 2.64
C VAL A 48 -26.60 -3.27 4.13
N THR A 49 -26.50 -4.49 4.64
CA THR A 49 -26.00 -4.74 5.99
C THR A 49 -24.54 -5.19 5.90
N GLN A 50 -23.64 -4.43 6.54
CA GLN A 50 -22.24 -4.80 6.68
C GLN A 50 -22.05 -5.64 7.94
N LEU A 51 -21.43 -6.80 7.77
CA LEU A 51 -21.06 -7.69 8.86
C LEU A 51 -19.52 -7.76 8.91
N PRO A 52 -18.87 -7.22 9.95
CA PRO A 52 -17.45 -7.44 10.17
C PRO A 52 -17.20 -8.93 10.46
N VAL A 53 -16.38 -9.59 9.65
CA VAL A 53 -16.07 -11.02 9.79
C VAL A 53 -14.65 -11.26 10.32
N GLY A 54 -13.79 -10.24 10.25
CA GLY A 54 -12.41 -10.31 10.72
C GLY A 54 -11.68 -9.00 10.52
N LEU A 55 -10.49 -8.93 11.10
CA LEU A 55 -9.50 -7.89 10.82
C LEU A 55 -8.40 -8.56 9.99
N ASP A 56 -7.95 -7.89 8.96
CA ASP A 56 -6.77 -8.25 8.21
C ASP A 56 -5.70 -7.18 8.36
N GLY A 57 -4.43 -7.58 8.27
CA GLY A 57 -3.28 -6.68 8.30
C GLY A 57 -2.60 -6.65 6.95
N LEU A 58 -1.85 -5.59 6.71
CA LEU A 58 -0.96 -5.47 5.56
C LEU A 58 0.49 -5.61 6.02
N SER A 59 1.30 -6.29 5.25
CA SER A 59 2.73 -6.43 5.46
C SER A 59 3.51 -5.80 4.33
N VAL A 60 4.51 -5.01 4.67
CA VAL A 60 5.58 -4.61 3.75
C VAL A 60 6.68 -5.64 3.86
N VAL A 61 7.10 -6.18 2.74
CA VAL A 61 7.93 -7.40 2.69
C VAL A 61 9.05 -7.28 1.67
N VAL A 62 10.12 -8.03 1.90
CA VAL A 62 11.25 -8.20 1.00
C VAL A 62 11.65 -9.66 0.92
N LYS A 63 12.47 -10.03 -0.07
CA LYS A 63 13.07 -11.37 -0.14
C LYS A 63 13.97 -11.61 1.07
N LYS A 64 13.72 -12.68 1.79
CA LYS A 64 14.54 -13.10 2.96
C LYS A 64 15.97 -13.35 2.55
N GLY A 65 16.92 -12.71 3.25
CA GLY A 65 18.35 -12.77 2.94
C GLY A 65 18.75 -12.06 1.65
N GLY A 66 17.84 -11.30 1.02
CA GLY A 66 18.14 -10.45 -0.13
C GLY A 66 18.90 -9.18 0.26
N ALA A 67 19.29 -8.39 -0.74
CA ALA A 67 20.01 -7.14 -0.52
C ALA A 67 19.15 -6.12 0.23
N ALA A 68 17.86 -6.01 -0.12
CA ALA A 68 16.88 -5.18 0.58
C ALA A 68 16.69 -5.60 2.04
N ASP A 69 16.54 -6.91 2.31
CA ASP A 69 16.41 -7.43 3.68
C ASP A 69 17.64 -7.11 4.55
N THR A 70 18.82 -7.30 3.99
CA THR A 70 20.09 -7.01 4.69
C THR A 70 20.22 -5.51 5.00
N CYS A 71 19.89 -4.65 4.03
CA CYS A 71 19.90 -3.21 4.18
C CYS A 71 18.92 -2.76 5.28
N VAL A 72 17.65 -3.09 5.15
CA VAL A 72 16.60 -2.64 6.08
C VAL A 72 16.79 -3.22 7.48
N SER A 73 17.24 -4.46 7.59
CA SER A 73 17.59 -5.05 8.89
C SER A 73 18.75 -4.32 9.57
N GLY A 74 19.76 -3.88 8.78
CA GLY A 74 20.87 -3.06 9.28
C GLY A 74 20.43 -1.70 9.79
N MET A 75 19.41 -1.11 9.17
CA MET A 75 18.78 0.17 9.59
C MET A 75 17.84 0.01 10.81
N GLY A 76 17.42 -1.21 11.14
CA GLY A 76 16.43 -1.48 12.18
C GLY A 76 14.98 -1.32 11.74
N GLY A 77 14.73 -1.21 10.45
CA GLY A 77 13.41 -1.02 9.85
C GLY A 77 13.35 0.21 8.94
N LEU A 78 12.16 0.52 8.45
CA LEU A 78 11.88 1.73 7.68
C LEU A 78 10.96 2.67 8.47
N THR A 79 11.08 3.96 8.22
CA THR A 79 10.06 4.92 8.65
C THR A 79 8.90 4.97 7.65
N VAL A 80 7.75 5.47 8.07
CA VAL A 80 6.62 5.72 7.16
C VAL A 80 7.03 6.65 6.02
N ASP A 81 7.85 7.67 6.31
CA ASP A 81 8.31 8.62 5.30
C ASP A 81 9.25 7.99 4.27
N GLN A 82 10.10 7.04 4.69
CA GLN A 82 10.90 6.24 3.76
C GLN A 82 10.02 5.35 2.87
N VAL A 83 8.98 4.73 3.42
CA VAL A 83 8.03 3.94 2.61
C VAL A 83 7.27 4.84 1.61
N ARG A 84 6.86 6.03 2.03
CA ARG A 84 6.24 7.03 1.14
C ARG A 84 7.14 7.40 -0.03
N TRP A 85 8.39 7.70 0.24
CA TRP A 85 9.38 8.01 -0.78
C TRP A 85 9.63 6.83 -1.72
N ILE A 86 9.74 5.62 -1.20
CA ILE A 86 9.94 4.41 -2.02
C ILE A 86 8.80 4.22 -3.04
N TYR A 87 7.56 4.46 -2.64
CA TYR A 87 6.37 4.14 -3.45
C TYR A 87 5.77 5.33 -4.21
N SER A 88 6.30 6.53 -4.06
CA SER A 88 5.84 7.72 -4.77
C SER A 88 6.91 8.21 -5.76
N ASP A 89 6.50 9.11 -6.64
CA ASP A 89 7.36 9.89 -7.53
C ASP A 89 7.84 11.21 -6.90
N TYR A 90 7.60 11.39 -5.60
CA TYR A 90 8.06 12.58 -4.88
C TYR A 90 9.56 12.56 -4.63
N THR A 91 10.20 13.68 -4.93
CA THR A 91 11.55 13.95 -4.44
C THR A 91 11.56 14.10 -2.91
N ALA A 92 12.71 13.92 -2.29
CA ALA A 92 12.87 14.22 -0.86
C ALA A 92 12.47 15.66 -0.52
N ALA A 93 12.73 16.63 -1.41
CA ALA A 93 12.37 18.04 -1.24
C ALA A 93 10.85 18.26 -1.26
N GLU A 94 10.14 17.57 -2.15
CA GLU A 94 8.67 17.64 -2.21
C GLU A 94 8.02 16.99 -0.99
N LEU A 95 8.54 15.86 -0.52
CA LEU A 95 8.09 15.27 0.74
C LEU A 95 8.24 16.22 1.92
N VAL A 96 9.36 16.95 2.00
CA VAL A 96 9.56 18.01 3.01
C VAL A 96 8.53 19.13 2.87
N ALA A 97 8.26 19.56 1.64
CA ALA A 97 7.28 20.63 1.39
C ALA A 97 5.86 20.22 1.81
N THR A 98 5.54 18.91 1.80
CA THR A 98 4.28 18.37 2.35
C THR A 98 4.28 18.24 3.87
N GLY A 99 5.40 18.55 4.53
CA GLY A 99 5.56 18.47 5.99
C GLY A 99 5.97 17.06 6.47
N TRP A 100 6.52 16.21 5.60
CA TRP A 100 7.12 14.94 5.97
C TRP A 100 8.57 15.13 6.45
N ASP A 101 9.07 14.16 7.23
CA ASP A 101 10.42 14.26 7.81
C ASP A 101 11.51 13.99 6.77
N SER A 102 12.27 15.04 6.45
CA SER A 102 13.41 14.94 5.53
C SER A 102 14.61 14.20 6.08
N ASN A 103 14.71 14.04 7.39
CA ASN A 103 15.89 13.42 8.00
C ASN A 103 16.01 11.93 7.62
N SER A 104 14.88 11.31 7.29
CA SER A 104 14.82 9.92 6.80
C SER A 104 15.46 9.72 5.42
N LEU A 105 15.70 10.81 4.67
CA LEU A 105 16.18 10.83 3.29
C LEU A 105 17.45 11.71 3.14
N ALA A 106 18.27 11.76 4.18
CA ALA A 106 19.45 12.61 4.24
C ALA A 106 20.51 12.27 3.17
N ASN A 107 20.46 11.08 2.62
CA ASN A 107 21.38 10.62 1.58
C ASN A 107 20.80 10.70 0.14
N SER A 108 19.58 11.23 -0.01
CA SER A 108 18.97 11.40 -1.34
C SER A 108 19.85 12.33 -2.20
N ASP A 109 20.11 11.93 -3.41
CA ASP A 109 20.90 12.69 -4.37
C ASP A 109 20.08 13.78 -5.10
N GLY A 110 18.75 13.79 -4.87
CA GLY A 110 17.82 14.74 -5.49
C GLY A 110 17.39 14.35 -6.91
N ASP A 111 17.83 13.19 -7.42
CA ASP A 111 17.31 12.60 -8.64
C ASP A 111 16.10 11.73 -8.28
N ASP A 112 14.93 12.04 -8.83
CA ASP A 112 13.67 11.35 -8.62
C ASP A 112 13.37 10.30 -9.71
N SER A 113 14.27 10.18 -10.69
CA SER A 113 14.13 9.20 -11.77
C SER A 113 14.42 7.76 -11.33
N THR A 114 15.29 7.58 -10.31
CA THR A 114 15.69 6.26 -9.83
C THR A 114 16.03 6.31 -8.35
N HIS A 115 15.22 5.63 -7.53
CA HIS A 115 15.48 5.52 -6.10
C HIS A 115 16.44 4.37 -5.80
N LEU A 116 17.52 4.65 -5.05
CA LEU A 116 18.51 3.65 -4.66
C LEU A 116 18.42 3.32 -3.17
N TRP A 117 18.71 2.07 -2.80
CA TRP A 117 18.78 1.69 -1.38
C TRP A 117 19.82 2.50 -0.60
N SER A 118 20.94 2.88 -1.25
CA SER A 118 21.99 3.71 -0.63
C SER A 118 21.56 5.13 -0.28
N GLU A 119 20.44 5.61 -0.81
CA GLU A 119 19.88 6.92 -0.44
C GLU A 119 19.15 6.87 0.90
N LEU A 120 18.67 5.69 1.32
CA LEU A 120 18.10 5.49 2.65
C LEU A 120 19.19 5.40 3.72
N ASP A 121 20.27 4.67 3.43
CA ASP A 121 21.44 4.56 4.29
C ASP A 121 22.68 4.23 3.45
N ALA A 122 23.79 4.93 3.71
CA ALA A 122 25.04 4.76 2.95
C ALA A 122 25.67 3.36 3.07
N SER A 123 25.28 2.56 4.04
CA SER A 123 25.71 1.16 4.19
C SER A 123 24.93 0.19 3.31
N CYS A 124 23.83 0.65 2.72
CA CYS A 124 23.01 -0.15 1.81
C CYS A 124 23.62 -0.18 0.39
N PRO A 125 23.25 -1.17 -0.43
CA PRO A 125 23.78 -1.27 -1.80
C PRO A 125 23.28 -0.11 -2.67
N ALA A 126 24.15 0.33 -3.60
CA ALA A 126 23.77 1.31 -4.62
C ALA A 126 23.00 0.62 -5.77
N SER A 127 21.96 -0.11 -5.42
CA SER A 127 21.05 -0.76 -6.37
C SER A 127 19.68 -0.12 -6.32
N GLU A 128 19.01 -0.12 -7.46
CA GLU A 128 17.67 0.43 -7.62
C GLU A 128 16.66 -0.31 -6.74
N ILE A 129 15.79 0.47 -6.07
CA ILE A 129 14.66 -0.07 -5.32
C ILE A 129 13.56 -0.44 -6.31
N LYS A 130 13.36 -1.74 -6.51
CA LYS A 130 12.25 -2.26 -7.30
C LYS A 130 11.02 -2.40 -6.42
N ILE A 131 9.86 -1.95 -6.89
CA ILE A 131 8.63 -1.95 -6.13
C ILE A 131 7.59 -2.91 -6.69
N ALA A 132 6.86 -3.56 -5.78
CA ALA A 132 5.77 -4.45 -6.13
C ALA A 132 4.58 -4.30 -5.14
N GLY A 133 3.41 -4.75 -5.55
CA GLY A 133 2.24 -4.72 -4.68
C GLY A 133 0.94 -5.05 -5.40
N ALA A 134 -0.17 -4.71 -4.75
CA ALA A 134 -1.50 -4.93 -5.28
C ALA A 134 -1.80 -4.01 -6.47
N ASP A 135 -2.69 -4.42 -7.36
CA ASP A 135 -3.17 -3.57 -8.43
C ASP A 135 -4.16 -2.49 -7.93
N SER A 136 -4.39 -1.46 -8.74
CA SER A 136 -5.21 -0.30 -8.39
C SER A 136 -6.70 -0.61 -8.16
N GLU A 137 -7.19 -1.79 -8.56
CA GLU A 137 -8.56 -2.22 -8.29
C GLU A 137 -8.68 -3.00 -6.97
N SER A 138 -7.57 -3.30 -6.33
CA SER A 138 -7.50 -4.05 -5.06
C SER A 138 -7.80 -3.15 -3.86
N GLY A 139 -8.56 -3.68 -2.89
CA GLY A 139 -8.72 -3.03 -1.58
C GLY A 139 -7.42 -2.92 -0.80
N THR A 140 -6.46 -3.81 -1.05
CA THR A 140 -5.11 -3.76 -0.46
C THR A 140 -4.33 -2.55 -0.97
N TYR A 141 -4.41 -2.25 -2.28
CA TYR A 141 -3.82 -1.05 -2.87
C TYR A 141 -4.39 0.23 -2.23
N GLU A 142 -5.73 0.30 -2.18
CA GLU A 142 -6.41 1.45 -1.59
C GLU A 142 -6.08 1.63 -0.11
N PHE A 143 -6.08 0.54 0.67
CA PHE A 143 -5.72 0.59 2.08
C PHE A 143 -4.26 1.02 2.29
N PHE A 144 -3.32 0.53 1.47
CA PHE A 144 -1.92 0.95 1.53
C PHE A 144 -1.78 2.44 1.23
N GLY A 145 -2.46 2.93 0.19
CA GLY A 145 -2.51 4.35 -0.15
C GLY A 145 -3.05 5.21 0.99
N ASP A 146 -4.20 4.83 1.54
CA ASP A 146 -4.81 5.54 2.67
C ASP A 146 -3.90 5.54 3.91
N ALA A 147 -3.28 4.40 4.24
CA ALA A 147 -2.42 4.29 5.42
C ALA A 147 -1.12 5.10 5.28
N MET A 148 -0.53 5.14 4.08
CA MET A 148 0.75 5.79 3.85
C MET A 148 0.63 7.27 3.51
N PHE A 149 -0.41 7.68 2.79
CA PHE A 149 -0.48 9.01 2.18
C PHE A 149 -1.64 9.89 2.65
N ALA A 150 -2.77 9.33 3.11
CA ALA A 150 -3.99 10.10 3.40
C ALA A 150 -3.82 11.25 4.40
N ASP A 151 -2.95 11.10 5.40
CA ASP A 151 -2.71 12.14 6.41
C ASP A 151 -1.94 13.36 5.88
N LYS A 152 -1.37 13.27 4.69
CA LYS A 152 -0.50 14.28 4.09
C LYS A 152 -0.99 14.80 2.74
N ASP A 153 -2.18 14.42 2.35
CA ASP A 153 -2.84 14.95 1.16
C ASP A 153 -3.20 16.43 1.36
N ALA A 154 -2.21 17.29 1.20
CA ALA A 154 -2.35 18.73 1.39
C ALA A 154 -3.16 19.43 0.26
N GLY A 155 -3.65 18.70 -0.73
CA GLY A 155 -4.28 19.31 -1.89
C GLY A 155 -5.47 18.57 -2.51
N GLY A 156 -5.88 17.42 -1.95
CA GLY A 156 -6.91 16.58 -2.59
C GLY A 156 -6.41 15.92 -3.88
N GLU A 157 -5.11 15.88 -4.07
CA GLU A 157 -4.50 15.12 -5.15
C GLU A 157 -4.44 13.64 -4.74
N THR A 158 -4.94 12.79 -5.62
CA THR A 158 -4.78 11.34 -5.45
C THR A 158 -3.32 11.00 -5.64
N PHE A 159 -2.67 10.53 -4.58
CA PHE A 159 -1.33 9.99 -4.69
C PHE A 159 -1.29 8.89 -5.73
N ASP A 160 -0.48 9.08 -6.73
CA ASP A 160 -0.12 7.98 -7.60
C ASP A 160 0.95 7.15 -6.89
N LEU A 161 0.56 5.98 -6.36
CA LEU A 161 1.49 5.01 -5.80
C LEU A 161 2.42 4.41 -6.87
N ASN A 162 2.19 4.78 -8.11
CA ASN A 162 2.95 4.29 -9.23
C ASN A 162 4.09 5.25 -9.53
N ARG A 163 5.29 4.94 -9.05
CA ARG A 163 6.45 5.41 -9.79
C ARG A 163 6.32 4.89 -11.22
N PRO A 164 6.37 5.76 -12.25
CA PRO A 164 6.14 5.36 -13.64
C PRO A 164 7.12 4.29 -14.15
N ASP A 165 8.23 4.10 -13.48
CA ASP A 165 9.39 3.35 -13.95
C ASP A 165 9.57 1.94 -13.34
N GLY A 166 8.58 1.37 -12.65
CA GLY A 166 8.82 0.00 -12.21
C GLY A 166 7.92 -0.60 -11.16
N TYR A 167 6.69 -0.16 -11.05
CA TYR A 167 5.74 -0.83 -10.16
C TYR A 167 5.22 -2.12 -10.79
N THR A 168 5.63 -3.26 -10.24
CA THR A 168 5.07 -4.57 -10.60
C THR A 168 3.81 -4.80 -9.77
N ASN A 169 2.64 -4.75 -10.40
CA ASN A 169 1.37 -4.90 -9.72
C ASN A 169 0.62 -6.17 -10.13
N SER A 170 -0.18 -6.69 -9.21
CA SER A 170 -1.06 -7.83 -9.49
C SER A 170 -2.23 -7.89 -8.51
N ALA A 171 -3.38 -8.36 -9.01
CA ALA A 171 -4.51 -8.78 -8.18
C ALA A 171 -4.23 -10.09 -7.41
N GLN A 172 -3.13 -10.78 -7.74
CA GLN A 172 -2.75 -12.06 -7.15
C GLN A 172 -1.45 -11.89 -6.35
N ASP A 173 -1.52 -12.06 -5.04
CA ASP A 173 -0.38 -11.93 -4.13
C ASP A 173 0.76 -12.88 -4.49
N GLU A 174 0.47 -14.06 -5.03
CA GLU A 174 1.49 -15.03 -5.50
C GLU A 174 2.40 -14.45 -6.59
N VAL A 175 1.89 -13.57 -7.45
CA VAL A 175 2.70 -12.90 -8.48
C VAL A 175 3.68 -11.95 -7.82
N VAL A 176 3.25 -11.22 -6.79
CA VAL A 176 4.12 -10.33 -6.00
C VAL A 176 5.20 -11.15 -5.27
N VAL A 177 4.82 -12.28 -4.64
CA VAL A 177 5.78 -13.19 -3.97
C VAL A 177 6.84 -13.67 -4.96
N ASN A 178 6.45 -14.19 -6.13
CA ASN A 178 7.38 -14.69 -7.14
C ASN A 178 8.31 -13.60 -7.67
N TYR A 179 7.80 -12.36 -7.79
CA TYR A 179 8.62 -11.21 -8.18
C TYR A 179 9.68 -10.90 -7.13
N LEU A 180 9.30 -10.87 -5.84
CA LEU A 180 10.23 -10.62 -4.75
C LEU A 180 11.28 -11.74 -4.64
N GLU A 181 10.90 -13.01 -4.76
CA GLU A 181 11.84 -14.12 -4.77
C GLU A 181 12.90 -14.01 -5.87
N SER A 182 12.52 -13.46 -7.01
CA SER A 182 13.40 -13.29 -8.17
C SER A 182 14.27 -12.03 -8.11
N ASN A 183 13.92 -11.06 -7.25
CA ASN A 183 14.56 -9.75 -7.17
C ASN A 183 14.93 -9.42 -5.72
N GLY A 184 16.19 -9.64 -5.34
CA GLY A 184 16.67 -9.37 -3.97
C GLY A 184 16.68 -7.90 -3.55
N ASP A 185 16.57 -6.97 -4.50
CA ASP A 185 16.49 -5.52 -4.31
C ASP A 185 15.05 -5.00 -4.31
N ALA A 186 14.06 -5.90 -4.41
CA ALA A 186 12.66 -5.50 -4.47
C ALA A 186 12.03 -5.44 -3.08
N ILE A 187 11.10 -4.50 -2.93
CA ILE A 187 10.18 -4.36 -1.81
C ILE A 187 8.74 -4.50 -2.31
N GLY A 188 7.89 -5.13 -1.51
CA GLY A 188 6.48 -5.32 -1.88
C GLY A 188 5.56 -5.22 -0.68
N TYR A 189 4.25 -5.21 -0.94
CA TYR A 189 3.24 -5.28 0.10
C TYR A 189 2.04 -6.13 -0.34
N PHE A 190 1.43 -6.82 0.63
CA PHE A 190 0.19 -7.60 0.48
C PHE A 190 -0.40 -7.96 1.84
N GLY A 191 -1.51 -8.70 1.85
CA GLY A 191 -2.20 -9.10 3.07
C GLY A 191 -1.33 -9.94 4.01
N TYR A 192 -1.41 -9.67 5.32
CA TYR A 192 -0.60 -10.33 6.35
C TYR A 192 -0.75 -11.86 6.34
N ALA A 193 -1.95 -12.36 6.09
CA ALA A 193 -2.20 -13.80 6.03
C ALA A 193 -1.35 -14.49 4.95
N TYR A 194 -1.10 -13.82 3.83
CA TYR A 194 -0.23 -14.30 2.77
C TYR A 194 1.24 -14.31 3.19
N TYR A 195 1.69 -13.24 3.88
CA TYR A 195 3.05 -13.22 4.45
C TYR A 195 3.28 -14.41 5.39
N VAL A 196 2.33 -14.71 6.26
CA VAL A 196 2.46 -15.86 7.21
C VAL A 196 2.65 -17.18 6.47
N ALA A 197 2.02 -17.36 5.31
CA ALA A 197 2.20 -18.56 4.48
C ALA A 197 3.58 -18.61 3.79
N GLU A 198 4.24 -17.47 3.56
CA GLU A 198 5.49 -17.34 2.80
C GLU A 198 6.67 -16.85 3.66
N GLN A 199 6.56 -16.90 4.98
CA GLN A 199 7.58 -16.40 5.93
C GLN A 199 8.92 -17.15 5.90
N ASP A 200 9.00 -18.28 5.25
CA ASP A 200 10.25 -18.99 4.98
C ASP A 200 11.06 -18.37 3.84
N LYS A 201 10.40 -17.65 2.92
CA LYS A 201 10.97 -17.00 1.73
C LYS A 201 11.09 -15.49 1.87
N LEU A 202 10.22 -14.86 2.65
CA LEU A 202 10.08 -13.42 2.80
C LEU A 202 10.33 -12.97 4.24
N SER A 203 10.80 -11.73 4.38
CA SER A 203 10.90 -11.01 5.65
C SER A 203 9.89 -9.86 5.65
N ALA A 204 9.06 -9.77 6.70
CA ALA A 204 8.26 -8.57 6.95
C ALA A 204 9.15 -7.50 7.58
N LEU A 205 9.02 -6.27 7.08
CA LEU A 205 9.82 -5.14 7.53
C LEU A 205 9.15 -4.45 8.72
N PRO A 206 9.89 -4.12 9.78
CA PRO A 206 9.43 -3.20 10.80
C PRO A 206 9.22 -1.82 10.19
N ILE A 207 8.02 -1.25 10.37
CA ILE A 207 7.71 0.12 9.96
C ILE A 207 7.47 0.95 11.20
N GLN A 208 8.34 1.95 11.43
CA GLN A 208 8.17 2.88 12.53
C GLN A 208 7.07 3.88 12.21
N ASN A 209 6.12 4.02 13.11
CA ASN A 209 5.09 5.05 12.98
C ASN A 209 5.68 6.45 13.25
N SER A 210 4.90 7.50 12.98
CA SER A 210 5.29 8.91 13.20
C SER A 210 5.61 9.25 14.66
N ALA A 211 5.27 8.37 15.61
CA ALA A 211 5.62 8.51 17.03
C ALA A 211 6.94 7.79 17.39
N GLY A 212 7.62 7.15 16.44
CA GLY A 212 8.90 6.49 16.63
C GLY A 212 8.80 5.12 17.36
N ASN A 213 7.62 4.48 17.30
CA ASN A 213 7.38 3.15 17.88
C ASN A 213 7.34 2.09 16.78
#